data_977f12574f618b0bfa0ec0b4f4217d96
#
_entry.id   977f12574f618b0bfa0ec0b4f4217d96
#
_cell.length_a   1.000
_cell.length_b   1.000
_cell.length_c   1.000
_cell.angle_alpha   90.00
_cell.angle_beta   90.00
_cell.angle_gamma   90.00
#
_symmetry.space_group_name_H-M   'P 1'
#
loop_
_entity.id
_entity.type
_entity.pdbx_description
1 polymer ?
#
loop_
_entity_poly.entity_id
_entity_poly.type
_entity_poly.pdbx_seq_one_letter_code
_entity_poly.pdbx_strand_id
1 'polypeptide(L)'
;SFLRLFIFVISIIILIYLFSIKLFTPFFIVFPISIIVFAIVLKHHTKIAYLRKHTSFLKRINEFEILREKCDLEEFDTGHKFINQNHPYTSDLDIFGPHSIFQLVNRTTTESGMILLSEWLSEPAPNHEIQDRQKAIKELSQKLDWRQDFQASGMHFQNKRRDYYKLLNWVEAPLVLLKYRRIYIAVAILLPVLFLLSAYFFYVNLDSLKALIFLSLMILALLINYMILRKVKDLAEGITETSTKNLKTLRGYRTLINKIESSVDALDPNKKNYRIYNPY
;
A
#
# COMPACT_ATOMS: atom_id res chain seq x y z
N SER A 1 -2.52 -7.89 -19.28
CA SER A 1 -1.18 -7.29 -19.49
C SER A 1 -0.90 -6.98 -20.96
N PHE A 2 -1.47 -7.73 -21.90
CA PHE A 2 -1.28 -7.54 -23.36
C PHE A 2 -1.73 -6.16 -23.84
N LEU A 3 -2.92 -5.70 -23.41
CA LEU A 3 -3.47 -4.40 -23.79
C LEU A 3 -2.56 -3.21 -23.41
N ARG A 4 -1.90 -3.28 -22.26
CA ARG A 4 -0.96 -2.22 -21.82
C ARG A 4 0.25 -2.14 -22.75
N LEU A 5 0.85 -3.30 -23.04
CA LEU A 5 2.01 -3.38 -23.92
C LEU A 5 1.63 -2.91 -25.33
N PHE A 6 0.48 -3.32 -25.83
CA PHE A 6 -0.02 -2.94 -27.15
C PHE A 6 -0.21 -1.42 -27.27
N ILE A 7 -0.92 -0.79 -26.31
CA ILE A 7 -1.12 0.66 -26.29
C ILE A 7 0.22 1.40 -26.18
N PHE A 8 1.14 0.93 -25.34
CA PHE A 8 2.47 1.52 -25.18
C PHE A 8 3.27 1.46 -26.48
N VAL A 9 3.32 0.30 -27.11
CA VAL A 9 4.05 0.10 -28.38
C VAL A 9 3.46 0.95 -29.50
N ILE A 10 2.13 0.98 -29.66
CA ILE A 10 1.47 1.83 -30.66
C ILE A 10 1.77 3.31 -30.41
N SER A 11 1.68 3.75 -29.15
CA SER A 11 1.99 5.15 -28.82
C SER A 11 3.42 5.52 -29.23
N ILE A 12 4.39 4.65 -28.95
CA ILE A 12 5.78 4.87 -29.34
C ILE A 12 5.93 4.91 -30.87
N ILE A 13 5.31 3.98 -31.60
CA ILE A 13 5.39 3.93 -33.07
C ILE A 13 4.83 5.23 -33.67
N ILE A 14 3.66 5.70 -33.19
CA ILE A 14 3.06 6.95 -33.66
C ILE A 14 3.97 8.15 -33.37
N LEU A 15 4.57 8.23 -32.18
CA LEU A 15 5.47 9.32 -31.82
C LEU A 15 6.74 9.31 -32.67
N ILE A 16 7.35 8.16 -32.91
CA ILE A 16 8.53 8.02 -33.79
C ILE A 16 8.17 8.42 -35.22
N TYR A 17 7.03 8.00 -35.73
CA TYR A 17 6.57 8.36 -37.07
C TYR A 17 6.38 9.87 -37.21
N LEU A 18 5.67 10.53 -36.28
CA LEU A 18 5.45 11.97 -36.28
C LEU A 18 6.77 12.75 -36.21
N PHE A 19 7.71 12.27 -35.40
CA PHE A 19 9.03 12.87 -35.30
C PHE A 19 9.85 12.72 -36.58
N SER A 20 9.79 11.54 -37.23
CA SER A 20 10.52 11.25 -38.49
C SER A 20 10.08 12.14 -39.64
N ILE A 21 8.78 12.45 -39.74
CA ILE A 21 8.23 13.35 -40.80
C ILE A 21 8.25 14.83 -40.38
N LYS A 22 8.91 15.17 -39.26
CA LYS A 22 9.08 16.54 -38.75
C LYS A 22 7.77 17.30 -38.47
N LEU A 23 6.67 16.58 -38.23
CA LEU A 23 5.39 17.14 -37.80
C LEU A 23 5.39 17.41 -36.31
N PHE A 24 6.03 18.49 -35.88
CA PHE A 24 6.20 18.82 -34.45
C PHE A 24 4.88 19.24 -33.77
N THR A 25 4.02 19.97 -34.47
CA THR A 25 2.71 20.39 -33.88
C THR A 25 1.85 19.21 -33.40
N PRO A 26 1.52 18.20 -34.26
CA PRO A 26 0.78 17.04 -33.81
C PRO A 26 1.58 16.17 -32.80
N PHE A 27 2.91 16.13 -32.89
CA PHE A 27 3.74 15.43 -31.90
C PHE A 27 3.50 15.95 -30.47
N PHE A 28 3.52 17.29 -30.29
CA PHE A 28 3.31 17.89 -28.96
C PHE A 28 1.87 17.73 -28.43
N ILE A 29 0.91 17.45 -29.29
CA ILE A 29 -0.48 17.15 -28.90
C ILE A 29 -0.64 15.64 -28.54
N VAL A 30 -0.11 14.76 -29.40
CA VAL A 30 -0.25 13.29 -29.24
C VAL A 30 0.54 12.79 -28.04
N PHE A 31 1.70 13.38 -27.73
CA PHE A 31 2.53 12.98 -26.60
C PHE A 31 1.80 13.02 -25.25
N PRO A 32 1.22 14.14 -24.80
CA PRO A 32 0.50 14.19 -23.53
C PRO A 32 -0.78 13.34 -23.56
N ILE A 33 -1.47 13.24 -24.69
CA ILE A 33 -2.65 12.40 -24.84
C ILE A 33 -2.28 10.91 -24.63
N SER A 34 -1.18 10.46 -25.19
CA SER A 34 -0.70 9.08 -25.01
C SER A 34 -0.38 8.76 -23.54
N ILE A 35 0.20 9.70 -22.80
CA ILE A 35 0.45 9.54 -21.36
C ILE A 35 -0.86 9.42 -20.58
N ILE A 36 -1.84 10.28 -20.88
CA ILE A 36 -3.16 10.24 -20.21
C ILE A 36 -3.87 8.92 -20.48
N VAL A 37 -3.94 8.49 -21.75
CA VAL A 37 -4.55 7.20 -22.12
C VAL A 37 -3.86 6.04 -21.41
N PHE A 38 -2.53 6.04 -21.39
CA PHE A 38 -1.76 5.00 -20.69
C PHE A 38 -2.02 5.00 -19.19
N ALA A 39 -2.13 6.16 -18.55
CA ALA A 39 -2.46 6.29 -17.13
C ALA A 39 -3.87 5.76 -16.81
N ILE A 40 -4.87 6.02 -17.68
CA ILE A 40 -6.23 5.48 -17.53
C ILE A 40 -6.21 3.96 -17.62
N VAL A 41 -5.51 3.41 -18.61
CA VAL A 41 -5.39 1.95 -18.79
C VAL A 41 -4.68 1.29 -17.60
N LEU A 42 -3.63 1.92 -17.06
CA LEU A 42 -2.97 1.45 -15.83
C LEU A 42 -3.94 1.43 -14.64
N LYS A 43 -4.69 2.50 -14.44
CA LYS A 43 -5.69 2.59 -13.35
C LYS A 43 -6.75 1.52 -13.45
N HIS A 44 -7.26 1.28 -14.66
CA HIS A 44 -8.27 0.25 -14.91
C HIS A 44 -7.71 -1.17 -14.67
N HIS A 45 -6.49 -1.43 -15.16
CA HIS A 45 -5.82 -2.71 -14.95
C HIS A 45 -5.56 -3.00 -13.46
N THR A 46 -5.11 -2.01 -12.68
CA THR A 46 -4.89 -2.19 -11.24
C THR A 46 -6.19 -2.46 -10.50
N LYS A 47 -7.30 -1.82 -10.90
CA LYS A 47 -8.63 -2.10 -10.34
C LYS A 47 -9.08 -3.53 -10.63
N ILE A 48 -8.96 -4.00 -11.86
CA ILE A 48 -9.32 -5.38 -12.22
C ILE A 48 -8.43 -6.39 -11.48
N ALA A 49 -7.13 -6.14 -11.40
CA ALA A 49 -6.21 -7.00 -10.66
C ALA A 49 -6.57 -7.10 -9.16
N TYR A 50 -6.96 -5.98 -8.55
CA TYR A 50 -7.46 -5.95 -7.17
C TYR A 50 -8.74 -6.78 -7.03
N LEU A 51 -9.75 -6.57 -7.89
CA LEU A 51 -11.02 -7.30 -7.84
C LEU A 51 -10.81 -8.81 -8.04
N ARG A 52 -9.98 -9.20 -9.01
CA ARG A 52 -9.64 -10.61 -9.23
C ARG A 52 -9.01 -11.24 -7.99
N LYS A 53 -8.08 -10.55 -7.35
CA LYS A 53 -7.45 -11.03 -6.13
C LYS A 53 -8.45 -11.09 -4.96
N HIS A 54 -9.32 -10.10 -4.86
CA HIS A 54 -10.38 -10.06 -3.84
C HIS A 54 -11.34 -11.24 -3.98
N THR A 55 -11.82 -11.51 -5.19
CA THR A 55 -12.67 -12.69 -5.47
C THR A 55 -11.95 -14.01 -5.16
N SER A 56 -10.64 -14.11 -5.44
CA SER A 56 -9.86 -15.29 -5.07
C SER A 56 -9.76 -15.48 -3.55
N PHE A 57 -9.72 -14.39 -2.78
CA PHE A 57 -9.77 -14.47 -1.32
C PHE A 57 -11.14 -14.90 -0.80
N LEU A 58 -12.24 -14.39 -1.39
CA LEU A 58 -13.59 -14.84 -1.05
C LEU A 58 -13.75 -16.34 -1.31
N LYS A 59 -13.26 -16.83 -2.45
CA LYS A 59 -13.23 -18.26 -2.74
C LYS A 59 -12.47 -19.03 -1.66
N ARG A 60 -11.26 -18.60 -1.32
CA ARG A 60 -10.41 -19.25 -0.29
C ARG A 60 -11.06 -19.24 1.10
N ILE A 61 -11.76 -18.16 1.47
CA ILE A 61 -12.50 -18.08 2.73
C ILE A 61 -13.56 -19.18 2.79
N ASN A 62 -14.34 -19.36 1.71
CA ASN A 62 -15.36 -20.40 1.68
C ASN A 62 -14.75 -21.83 1.67
N GLU A 63 -13.65 -22.05 0.95
CA GLU A 63 -12.91 -23.31 1.00
C GLU A 63 -12.43 -23.62 2.43
N PHE A 64 -11.92 -22.61 3.14
CA PHE A 64 -11.49 -22.77 4.54
C PHE A 64 -12.67 -23.05 5.50
N GLU A 65 -13.85 -22.48 5.28
CA GLU A 65 -15.02 -22.83 6.10
C GLU A 65 -15.44 -24.29 5.89
N ILE A 66 -15.35 -24.82 4.66
CA ILE A 66 -15.62 -26.23 4.37
C ILE A 66 -14.61 -27.14 5.10
N LEU A 67 -13.33 -26.79 5.13
CA LEU A 67 -12.31 -27.53 5.88
C LEU A 67 -12.62 -27.53 7.39
N ARG A 68 -13.01 -26.37 7.95
CA ARG A 68 -13.40 -26.24 9.36
C ARG A 68 -14.64 -27.06 9.70
N GLU A 69 -15.62 -27.09 8.81
CA GLU A 69 -16.83 -27.93 8.98
C GLU A 69 -16.47 -29.43 9.08
N LYS A 70 -15.44 -29.84 8.32
CA LYS A 70 -14.92 -31.22 8.36
C LYS A 70 -13.93 -31.50 9.50
N CYS A 71 -13.62 -30.48 10.31
CA CYS A 71 -12.56 -30.53 11.33
C CYS A 71 -11.16 -30.84 10.74
N ASP A 72 -10.96 -30.56 9.45
CA ASP A 72 -9.66 -30.64 8.81
C ASP A 72 -8.91 -29.33 9.04
N LEU A 73 -8.09 -29.28 10.09
CA LEU A 73 -7.48 -28.06 10.59
C LEU A 73 -5.98 -27.95 10.27
N GLU A 74 -5.42 -28.83 9.45
CA GLU A 74 -3.97 -28.88 9.19
C GLU A 74 -3.41 -27.56 8.56
N GLU A 75 -4.21 -26.89 7.70
CA GLU A 75 -3.77 -25.65 7.03
C GLU A 75 -3.84 -24.41 7.92
N PHE A 76 -4.43 -24.48 9.11
CA PHE A 76 -4.67 -23.32 9.96
C PHE A 76 -3.58 -23.14 11.02
N ASP A 77 -3.33 -21.86 11.38
CA ASP A 77 -2.39 -21.52 12.45
C ASP A 77 -2.84 -22.13 13.78
N THR A 78 -1.96 -22.92 14.36
CA THR A 78 -2.23 -23.63 15.63
C THR A 78 -2.22 -22.71 16.85
N GLY A 79 -1.75 -21.48 16.72
CA GLY A 79 -1.54 -20.59 17.87
C GLY A 79 -0.42 -21.06 18.82
N HIS A 80 0.50 -21.93 18.35
CA HIS A 80 1.57 -22.52 19.17
C HIS A 80 2.37 -21.47 19.97
N LYS A 81 2.55 -20.29 19.43
CA LYS A 81 3.28 -19.19 20.11
C LYS A 81 2.56 -18.62 21.35
N PHE A 82 1.30 -18.99 21.55
CA PHE A 82 0.49 -18.56 22.69
C PHE A 82 0.35 -19.64 23.77
N ILE A 83 0.94 -20.81 23.56
CA ILE A 83 0.93 -21.89 24.56
C ILE A 83 1.67 -21.43 25.82
N ASN A 84 0.97 -21.49 26.94
CA ASN A 84 1.53 -21.27 28.28
C ASN A 84 1.16 -22.45 29.17
N GLN A 85 2.13 -23.31 29.45
CA GLN A 85 1.92 -24.53 30.27
C GLN A 85 1.53 -24.22 31.73
N ASN A 86 1.85 -23.03 32.22
CA ASN A 86 1.52 -22.61 33.57
C ASN A 86 0.14 -21.92 33.67
N HIS A 87 -0.60 -21.82 32.57
CA HIS A 87 -1.90 -21.20 32.56
C HIS A 87 -2.97 -22.09 33.21
N PRO A 88 -3.94 -21.57 34.01
CA PRO A 88 -4.87 -22.35 34.77
C PRO A 88 -5.75 -23.34 33.98
N TYR A 89 -6.01 -23.04 32.68
CA TYR A 89 -6.92 -23.85 31.88
C TYR A 89 -6.58 -23.99 30.40
N THR A 90 -5.71 -23.15 29.81
CA THR A 90 -5.51 -23.14 28.33
C THR A 90 -4.88 -24.42 27.82
N SER A 91 -4.04 -25.07 28.61
CA SER A 91 -3.45 -26.37 28.27
C SER A 91 -4.46 -27.53 28.45
N ASP A 92 -5.26 -27.49 29.49
CA ASP A 92 -6.20 -28.56 29.80
C ASP A 92 -7.39 -28.60 28.84
N LEU A 93 -7.74 -27.43 28.25
CA LEU A 93 -8.88 -27.30 27.34
C LEU A 93 -8.44 -27.24 25.86
N ASP A 94 -7.19 -27.54 25.54
CA ASP A 94 -6.64 -27.47 24.18
C ASP A 94 -6.99 -26.19 23.45
N ILE A 95 -6.84 -25.05 24.16
CA ILE A 95 -7.15 -23.73 23.59
C ILE A 95 -6.20 -23.42 22.46
N PHE A 96 -4.90 -23.77 22.56
CA PHE A 96 -3.84 -23.55 21.56
C PHE A 96 -3.16 -24.88 21.23
N GLY A 97 -2.62 -24.98 20.02
CA GLY A 97 -1.95 -26.17 19.54
C GLY A 97 -2.70 -26.84 18.37
N PRO A 98 -2.27 -28.02 17.94
CA PRO A 98 -2.94 -28.79 16.89
C PRO A 98 -4.36 -29.19 17.34
N HIS A 99 -5.34 -29.10 16.43
CA HIS A 99 -6.75 -29.39 16.66
C HIS A 99 -7.41 -28.58 17.79
N SER A 100 -6.89 -27.38 18.05
CA SER A 100 -7.32 -26.49 19.14
C SER A 100 -8.54 -25.64 18.79
N ILE A 101 -9.18 -25.10 19.85
CA ILE A 101 -10.25 -24.11 19.72
C ILE A 101 -9.75 -22.89 18.91
N PHE A 102 -8.51 -22.43 19.16
CA PHE A 102 -7.92 -21.32 18.42
C PHE A 102 -7.88 -21.61 16.92
N GLN A 103 -7.41 -22.79 16.49
CA GLN A 103 -7.40 -23.17 15.08
C GLN A 103 -8.79 -23.12 14.44
N LEU A 104 -9.80 -23.60 15.16
CA LEU A 104 -11.17 -23.66 14.66
C LEU A 104 -11.79 -22.26 14.50
N VAL A 105 -11.56 -21.34 15.46
CA VAL A 105 -12.24 -20.04 15.47
C VAL A 105 -11.42 -18.91 14.83
N ASN A 106 -10.11 -19.09 14.64
CA ASN A 106 -9.25 -18.05 14.12
C ASN A 106 -9.56 -17.71 12.66
N ARG A 107 -10.13 -16.52 12.44
CA ARG A 107 -10.38 -15.91 11.13
C ARG A 107 -9.66 -14.57 10.99
N THR A 108 -8.71 -14.32 11.88
CA THR A 108 -7.97 -13.06 11.88
C THR A 108 -7.05 -12.96 10.67
N THR A 109 -6.90 -11.76 10.13
CA THR A 109 -6.04 -11.49 8.98
C THR A 109 -4.84 -10.62 9.35
N THR A 110 -4.79 -10.14 10.59
CA THR A 110 -3.72 -9.30 11.13
C THR A 110 -3.11 -9.93 12.38
N GLU A 111 -1.84 -9.68 12.61
CA GLU A 111 -1.15 -10.18 13.81
C GLU A 111 -1.75 -9.59 15.11
N SER A 112 -2.16 -8.31 15.08
CA SER A 112 -2.83 -7.68 16.23
C SER A 112 -4.18 -8.32 16.54
N GLY A 113 -4.97 -8.67 15.51
CA GLY A 113 -6.22 -9.38 15.67
C GLY A 113 -6.02 -10.80 16.23
N MET A 114 -4.94 -11.47 15.81
CA MET A 114 -4.57 -12.79 16.31
C MET A 114 -4.18 -12.75 17.80
N ILE A 115 -3.41 -11.74 18.19
CA ILE A 115 -3.02 -11.53 19.60
C ILE A 115 -4.28 -11.25 20.43
N LEU A 116 -5.14 -10.34 19.99
CA LEU A 116 -6.39 -10.04 20.71
C LEU A 116 -7.28 -11.25 20.84
N LEU A 117 -7.40 -12.09 19.80
CA LEU A 117 -8.14 -13.34 19.88
C LEU A 117 -7.54 -14.29 20.93
N SER A 118 -6.19 -14.39 20.97
CA SER A 118 -5.52 -15.23 21.96
C SER A 118 -5.76 -14.73 23.39
N GLU A 119 -5.75 -13.43 23.63
CA GLU A 119 -6.09 -12.82 24.91
C GLU A 119 -7.54 -13.12 25.29
N TRP A 120 -8.49 -12.99 24.37
CA TRP A 120 -9.90 -13.31 24.62
C TRP A 120 -10.17 -14.79 24.93
N LEU A 121 -9.33 -15.69 24.44
CA LEU A 121 -9.43 -17.11 24.74
C LEU A 121 -8.71 -17.51 26.05
N SER A 122 -7.71 -16.71 26.46
CA SER A 122 -6.92 -16.96 27.66
C SER A 122 -7.49 -16.31 28.91
N GLU A 123 -8.23 -15.20 28.77
CA GLU A 123 -8.69 -14.43 29.92
C GLU A 123 -10.22 -14.28 29.92
N PRO A 124 -10.88 -14.41 31.10
CA PRO A 124 -12.31 -14.18 31.19
C PRO A 124 -12.64 -12.71 30.97
N ALA A 125 -13.64 -12.43 30.15
CA ALA A 125 -14.10 -11.06 29.94
C ALA A 125 -14.87 -10.52 31.16
N PRO A 126 -14.77 -9.20 31.45
CA PRO A 126 -15.65 -8.56 32.44
C PRO A 126 -17.14 -8.73 32.08
N ASN A 127 -18.00 -8.87 33.10
CA ASN A 127 -19.43 -9.17 32.86
C ASN A 127 -20.13 -8.15 31.95
N HIS A 128 -19.77 -6.86 32.02
CA HIS A 128 -20.37 -5.84 31.16
C HIS A 128 -19.97 -6.01 29.69
N GLU A 129 -18.75 -6.47 29.40
CA GLU A 129 -18.29 -6.71 28.03
C GLU A 129 -18.93 -7.97 27.42
N ILE A 130 -19.25 -8.98 28.23
CA ILE A 130 -19.83 -10.24 27.72
C ILE A 130 -21.13 -9.95 26.96
N GLN A 131 -22.02 -9.16 27.54
CA GLN A 131 -23.30 -8.82 26.91
C GLN A 131 -23.14 -8.05 25.61
N ASP A 132 -22.19 -7.13 25.57
CA ASP A 132 -21.93 -6.32 24.35
C ASP A 132 -21.26 -7.16 23.26
N ARG A 133 -20.35 -8.07 23.64
CA ARG A 133 -19.76 -9.04 22.70
C ARG A 133 -20.83 -9.99 22.14
N GLN A 134 -21.76 -10.48 22.97
CA GLN A 134 -22.88 -11.33 22.52
C GLN A 134 -23.81 -10.60 21.55
N LYS A 135 -24.16 -9.34 21.83
CA LYS A 135 -24.97 -8.51 20.92
C LYS A 135 -24.26 -8.33 19.58
N ALA A 136 -22.96 -7.99 19.61
CA ALA A 136 -22.15 -7.82 18.40
C ALA A 136 -22.07 -9.11 17.57
N ILE A 137 -21.87 -10.27 18.23
CA ILE A 137 -21.85 -11.58 17.57
C ILE A 137 -23.20 -11.86 16.91
N LYS A 138 -24.32 -11.64 17.62
CA LYS A 138 -25.65 -11.85 17.09
C LYS A 138 -25.94 -10.96 15.86
N GLU A 139 -25.52 -9.70 15.90
CA GLU A 139 -25.66 -8.79 14.78
C GLU A 139 -24.80 -9.22 13.58
N LEU A 140 -23.52 -9.50 13.80
CA LEU A 140 -22.58 -9.86 12.76
C LEU A 140 -22.83 -11.26 12.18
N SER A 141 -23.46 -12.17 12.93
CA SER A 141 -23.77 -13.52 12.46
C SER A 141 -24.68 -13.51 11.24
N GLN A 142 -25.59 -12.54 11.15
CA GLN A 142 -26.52 -12.38 10.04
C GLN A 142 -25.92 -11.67 8.83
N LYS A 143 -24.72 -11.05 8.95
CA LYS A 143 -24.06 -10.27 7.89
C LYS A 143 -22.95 -11.04 7.21
N LEU A 144 -23.26 -12.19 6.60
CA LEU A 144 -22.28 -13.09 6.01
C LEU A 144 -21.42 -12.38 4.95
N ASP A 145 -22.04 -11.71 3.99
CA ASP A 145 -21.34 -11.05 2.90
C ASP A 145 -20.39 -9.98 3.41
N TRP A 146 -20.84 -9.18 4.39
CA TRP A 146 -20.01 -8.15 5.01
C TRP A 146 -18.80 -8.75 5.74
N ARG A 147 -18.99 -9.83 6.51
CA ARG A 147 -17.90 -10.50 7.23
C ARG A 147 -16.86 -11.07 6.28
N GLN A 148 -17.28 -11.74 5.21
CA GLN A 148 -16.39 -12.29 4.20
C GLN A 148 -15.66 -11.18 3.44
N ASP A 149 -16.34 -10.11 3.06
CA ASP A 149 -15.75 -8.96 2.38
C ASP A 149 -14.76 -8.20 3.27
N PHE A 150 -15.04 -8.07 4.57
CA PHE A 150 -14.13 -7.52 5.58
C PHE A 150 -12.87 -8.38 5.72
N GLN A 151 -13.02 -9.69 5.89
CA GLN A 151 -11.91 -10.64 5.98
C GLN A 151 -11.07 -10.63 4.69
N ALA A 152 -11.69 -10.71 3.52
CA ALA A 152 -11.00 -10.65 2.22
C ALA A 152 -10.22 -9.34 2.06
N SER A 153 -10.76 -8.23 2.55
CA SER A 153 -10.07 -6.94 2.56
C SER A 153 -8.83 -6.96 3.45
N GLY A 154 -8.91 -7.57 4.62
CA GLY A 154 -7.75 -7.79 5.50
C GLY A 154 -6.68 -8.67 4.86
N MET A 155 -7.06 -9.71 4.09
CA MET A 155 -6.13 -10.60 3.39
C MET A 155 -5.30 -9.91 2.29
N HIS A 156 -5.72 -8.74 1.80
CA HIS A 156 -4.89 -7.91 0.91
C HIS A 156 -3.67 -7.33 1.62
N PHE A 157 -3.70 -7.23 2.94
CA PHE A 157 -2.70 -6.53 3.75
C PHE A 157 -2.20 -7.45 4.86
N GLN A 158 -1.16 -8.23 4.54
CA GLN A 158 -0.47 -9.02 5.57
C GLN A 158 0.38 -8.09 6.43
N ASN A 159 -0.21 -7.57 7.50
CA ASN A 159 0.48 -6.69 8.43
C ASN A 159 1.04 -7.50 9.60
N LYS A 160 2.36 -7.44 9.79
CA LYS A 160 3.02 -7.92 11.00
C LYS A 160 3.00 -6.81 12.07
N ARG A 161 2.94 -7.17 13.34
CA ARG A 161 3.02 -6.20 14.47
C ARG A 161 4.24 -5.29 14.35
N ARG A 162 5.35 -5.81 13.87
CA ARG A 162 6.57 -5.04 13.59
C ARG A 162 6.34 -3.91 12.57
N ASP A 163 5.42 -4.07 11.62
CA ASP A 163 5.12 -3.04 10.62
C ASP A 163 4.31 -1.89 11.24
N TYR A 164 3.47 -2.17 12.23
CA TYR A 164 2.78 -1.15 13.03
C TYR A 164 3.77 -0.29 13.84
N TYR A 165 4.69 -0.90 14.59
CA TYR A 165 5.71 -0.14 15.33
C TYR A 165 6.66 0.62 14.42
N LYS A 166 7.02 0.08 13.27
CA LYS A 166 7.80 0.80 12.26
C LYS A 166 7.05 2.03 11.74
N LEU A 167 5.72 1.92 11.55
CA LEU A 167 4.88 3.03 11.15
C LEU A 167 4.85 4.13 12.22
N LEU A 168 4.67 3.77 13.49
CA LEU A 168 4.69 4.73 14.61
C LEU A 168 6.03 5.45 14.67
N ASN A 169 7.13 4.71 14.70
CA ASN A 169 8.48 5.28 14.73
C ASN A 169 8.75 6.19 13.51
N TRP A 170 8.18 5.85 12.35
CA TRP A 170 8.31 6.69 11.16
C TRP A 170 7.51 7.99 11.27
N VAL A 171 6.31 7.96 11.85
CA VAL A 171 5.50 9.16 12.09
C VAL A 171 6.16 10.08 13.12
N GLU A 172 6.79 9.51 14.14
CA GLU A 172 7.48 10.24 15.20
C GLU A 172 8.89 10.70 14.79
N ALA A 173 9.45 10.15 13.69
CA ALA A 173 10.80 10.47 13.25
C ALA A 173 10.94 11.95 12.84
N PRO A 174 12.01 12.63 13.28
CA PRO A 174 12.23 14.03 12.93
C PRO A 174 12.38 14.20 11.41
N LEU A 175 11.68 15.19 10.87
CA LEU A 175 11.65 15.46 9.42
C LEU A 175 12.94 16.20 8.98
N VAL A 176 14.05 15.48 8.95
CA VAL A 176 15.40 16.01 8.65
C VAL A 176 15.46 16.73 7.28
N LEU A 177 14.71 16.23 6.29
CA LEU A 177 14.68 16.83 4.94
C LEU A 177 13.91 18.17 4.87
N LEU A 178 12.99 18.45 5.80
CA LEU A 178 12.21 19.68 5.76
C LEU A 178 13.04 20.92 6.11
N LYS A 179 14.10 20.76 6.90
CA LYS A 179 14.98 21.89 7.29
C LYS A 179 15.60 22.61 6.08
N TYR A 180 15.91 21.86 4.99
CA TYR A 180 16.55 22.40 3.79
C TYR A 180 15.67 22.29 2.54
N ARG A 181 14.35 22.12 2.70
CA ARG A 181 13.39 21.91 1.61
C ARG A 181 13.53 22.93 0.48
N ARG A 182 13.66 24.23 0.81
CA ARG A 182 13.78 25.30 -0.19
C ARG A 182 15.03 25.15 -1.05
N ILE A 183 16.16 24.78 -0.44
CA ILE A 183 17.43 24.57 -1.14
C ILE A 183 17.31 23.35 -2.08
N TYR A 184 16.75 22.23 -1.63
CA TYR A 184 16.57 21.04 -2.47
C TYR A 184 15.62 21.31 -3.64
N ILE A 185 14.53 22.05 -3.45
CA ILE A 185 13.62 22.45 -4.53
C ILE A 185 14.33 23.39 -5.52
N ALA A 186 15.06 24.40 -5.05
CA ALA A 186 15.80 25.31 -5.92
C ALA A 186 16.83 24.54 -6.76
N VAL A 187 17.59 23.65 -6.17
CA VAL A 187 18.58 22.81 -6.87
C VAL A 187 17.91 21.88 -7.89
N ALA A 188 16.79 21.24 -7.52
CA ALA A 188 16.05 20.34 -8.40
C ALA A 188 15.47 21.05 -9.64
N ILE A 189 15.23 22.37 -9.58
CA ILE A 189 14.75 23.16 -10.70
C ILE A 189 15.94 23.77 -11.48
N LEU A 190 16.91 24.37 -10.78
CA LEU A 190 18.02 25.09 -11.40
C LEU A 190 18.97 24.18 -12.19
N LEU A 191 19.32 23.00 -11.67
CA LEU A 191 20.26 22.10 -12.34
C LEU A 191 19.76 21.60 -13.70
N PRO A 192 18.51 21.08 -13.85
CA PRO A 192 17.99 20.71 -15.15
C PRO A 192 17.88 21.89 -16.13
N VAL A 193 17.48 23.08 -15.65
CA VAL A 193 17.41 24.27 -16.48
C VAL A 193 18.79 24.66 -16.98
N LEU A 194 19.81 24.69 -16.12
CA LEU A 194 21.19 24.99 -16.48
C LEU A 194 21.76 23.95 -17.47
N PHE A 195 21.44 22.67 -17.28
CA PHE A 195 21.82 21.62 -18.21
C PHE A 195 21.18 21.81 -19.59
N LEU A 196 19.87 22.10 -19.65
CA LEU A 196 19.17 22.31 -20.93
C LEU A 196 19.64 23.56 -21.65
N LEU A 197 19.90 24.64 -20.93
CA LEU A 197 20.47 25.88 -21.52
C LEU A 197 21.88 25.62 -22.07
N SER A 198 22.74 24.94 -21.30
CA SER A 198 24.09 24.61 -21.77
C SER A 198 24.07 23.68 -22.99
N ALA A 199 23.12 22.69 -23.02
CA ALA A 199 22.93 21.81 -24.15
C ALA A 199 22.46 22.59 -25.43
N TYR A 200 21.53 23.53 -25.26
CA TYR A 200 21.09 24.40 -26.36
C TYR A 200 22.22 25.23 -26.92
N PHE A 201 22.98 25.93 -26.07
CA PHE A 201 24.11 26.76 -26.51
C PHE A 201 25.27 25.92 -27.08
N PHE A 202 25.48 24.70 -26.57
CA PHE A 202 26.43 23.77 -27.18
C PHE A 202 26.03 23.43 -28.62
N TYR A 203 24.74 23.11 -28.83
CA TYR A 203 24.21 22.77 -30.15
C TYR A 203 24.36 23.96 -31.14
N VAL A 204 24.05 25.18 -30.72
CA VAL A 204 24.13 26.38 -31.55
C VAL A 204 25.58 26.78 -31.91
N ASN A 205 26.57 26.42 -31.10
CA ASN A 205 27.98 26.81 -31.25
C ASN A 205 28.91 25.62 -31.56
N LEU A 206 28.38 24.53 -32.17
CA LEU A 206 29.13 23.31 -32.43
C LEU A 206 30.48 23.51 -33.11
N ASP A 207 30.57 24.49 -34.03
CA ASP A 207 31.76 24.76 -34.81
C ASP A 207 32.73 25.81 -34.17
N SER A 208 32.49 26.13 -32.90
CA SER A 208 33.22 27.17 -32.17
C SER A 208 33.92 26.61 -30.92
N LEU A 209 35.09 27.17 -30.59
CA LEU A 209 35.76 26.94 -29.31
C LEU A 209 34.83 27.13 -28.09
N LYS A 210 33.77 27.94 -28.22
CA LYS A 210 32.74 28.15 -27.20
C LYS A 210 31.96 26.85 -26.90
N ALA A 211 31.85 25.92 -27.84
CA ALA A 211 31.21 24.62 -27.59
C ALA A 211 31.88 23.84 -26.45
N LEU A 212 33.20 23.92 -26.31
CA LEU A 212 33.93 23.27 -25.22
C LEU A 212 33.53 23.84 -23.84
N ILE A 213 33.24 25.14 -23.74
CA ILE A 213 32.80 25.76 -22.49
C ILE A 213 31.41 25.26 -22.13
N PHE A 214 30.48 25.19 -23.09
CA PHE A 214 29.12 24.68 -22.80
C PHE A 214 29.11 23.18 -22.49
N LEU A 215 29.99 22.41 -23.16
CA LEU A 215 30.16 20.98 -22.81
C LEU A 215 30.70 20.80 -21.39
N SER A 216 31.67 21.62 -20.97
CA SER A 216 32.20 21.56 -19.61
C SER A 216 31.15 21.93 -18.56
N LEU A 217 30.28 22.91 -18.84
CA LEU A 217 29.16 23.28 -17.98
C LEU A 217 28.11 22.10 -17.86
N MET A 218 27.83 21.42 -18.96
CA MET A 218 26.98 20.22 -18.94
C MET A 218 27.56 19.13 -18.03
N ILE A 219 28.86 18.82 -18.20
CA ILE A 219 29.55 17.84 -17.40
C ILE A 219 29.56 18.25 -15.94
N LEU A 220 29.81 19.52 -15.63
CA LEU A 220 29.78 20.05 -14.28
C LEU A 220 28.38 19.91 -13.63
N ALA A 221 27.32 20.23 -14.36
CA ALA A 221 25.95 20.07 -13.89
C ALA A 221 25.62 18.60 -13.56
N LEU A 222 26.07 17.66 -14.41
CA LEU A 222 25.91 16.22 -14.16
C LEU A 222 26.72 15.76 -12.94
N LEU A 223 27.95 16.23 -12.77
CA LEU A 223 28.78 15.91 -11.61
C LEU A 223 28.17 16.42 -10.31
N ILE A 224 27.68 17.67 -10.29
CA ILE A 224 26.99 18.23 -9.12
C ILE A 224 25.74 17.40 -8.81
N ASN A 225 24.93 17.07 -9.82
CA ASN A 225 23.75 16.23 -9.64
C ASN A 225 24.11 14.84 -9.08
N TYR A 226 25.16 14.20 -9.61
CA TYR A 226 25.65 12.94 -9.10
C TYR A 226 26.11 13.02 -7.64
N MET A 227 26.85 14.06 -7.26
CA MET A 227 27.31 14.27 -5.87
C MET A 227 26.13 14.46 -4.91
N ILE A 228 25.11 15.21 -5.31
CA ILE A 228 23.90 15.44 -4.53
C ILE A 228 23.11 14.11 -4.39
N LEU A 229 22.90 13.40 -5.50
CA LEU A 229 22.22 12.10 -5.49
C LEU A 229 22.94 11.10 -4.60
N ARG A 230 24.27 11.06 -4.64
CA ARG A 230 25.06 10.17 -3.78
C ARG A 230 24.86 10.48 -2.29
N LYS A 231 24.83 11.76 -1.90
CA LYS A 231 24.56 12.16 -0.49
C LYS A 231 23.14 11.86 -0.03
N VAL A 232 22.18 11.95 -0.94
CA VAL A 232 20.74 11.79 -0.61
C VAL A 232 20.30 10.34 -0.81
N LYS A 233 21.09 9.53 -1.56
CA LYS A 233 20.70 8.16 -1.93
C LYS A 233 20.34 7.31 -0.72
N ASP A 234 21.17 7.25 0.29
CA ASP A 234 20.96 6.41 1.47
C ASP A 234 19.72 6.87 2.26
N LEU A 235 19.52 8.18 2.35
CA LEU A 235 18.32 8.79 2.93
C LEU A 235 17.08 8.53 2.06
N ALA A 236 17.19 8.65 0.75
CA ALA A 236 16.09 8.47 -0.20
C ALA A 236 15.67 6.99 -0.29
N GLU A 237 16.61 6.05 -0.31
CA GLU A 237 16.33 4.61 -0.32
C GLU A 237 15.61 4.19 0.97
N GLY A 238 16.13 4.59 2.13
CA GLY A 238 15.48 4.34 3.42
C GLY A 238 14.07 4.94 3.51
N ILE A 239 13.88 6.17 3.04
CA ILE A 239 12.57 6.83 3.03
C ILE A 239 11.64 6.18 2.00
N THR A 240 12.12 5.86 0.80
CA THR A 240 11.28 5.33 -0.27
C THR A 240 10.78 3.93 0.05
N GLU A 241 11.65 3.04 0.51
CA GLU A 241 11.26 1.68 0.90
C GLU A 241 10.31 1.70 2.10
N THR A 242 10.66 2.46 3.14
CA THR A 242 9.85 2.61 4.35
C THR A 242 8.52 3.30 4.05
N SER A 243 8.50 4.36 3.25
CA SER A 243 7.29 5.08 2.87
C SER A 243 6.34 4.23 2.04
N THR A 244 6.85 3.51 1.04
CA THR A 244 6.01 2.63 0.21
C THR A 244 5.36 1.53 1.03
N LYS A 245 6.11 0.93 1.95
CA LYS A 245 5.62 -0.11 2.83
C LYS A 245 4.61 0.44 3.85
N ASN A 246 4.91 1.58 4.46
CA ASN A 246 4.03 2.26 5.41
C ASN A 246 2.74 2.76 4.75
N LEU A 247 2.80 3.31 3.54
CA LEU A 247 1.63 3.69 2.76
C LEU A 247 0.72 2.49 2.43
N LYS A 248 1.31 1.33 2.13
CA LYS A 248 0.54 0.10 1.92
C LYS A 248 -0.17 -0.33 3.20
N THR A 249 0.51 -0.27 4.34
CA THR A 249 -0.04 -0.58 5.66
C THR A 249 -1.18 0.39 6.03
N LEU A 250 -0.95 1.71 5.89
CA LEU A 250 -1.97 2.74 6.13
C LEU A 250 -3.20 2.58 5.24
N ARG A 251 -3.01 2.30 3.95
CA ARG A 251 -4.12 2.01 3.03
C ARG A 251 -4.91 0.78 3.46
N GLY A 252 -4.24 -0.23 3.99
CA GLY A 252 -4.88 -1.42 4.54
C GLY A 252 -5.80 -1.08 5.71
N TYR A 253 -5.27 -0.40 6.71
CA TYR A 253 -6.07 0.05 7.87
C TYR A 253 -7.21 0.97 7.46
N ARG A 254 -6.95 1.95 6.59
CA ARG A 254 -8.00 2.83 6.05
C ARG A 254 -9.12 2.05 5.37
N THR A 255 -8.80 1.03 4.59
CA THR A 255 -9.81 0.20 3.93
C THR A 255 -10.68 -0.54 4.95
N LEU A 256 -10.08 -1.10 5.99
CA LEU A 256 -10.80 -1.80 7.06
C LEU A 256 -11.68 -0.82 7.87
N ILE A 257 -11.13 0.34 8.25
CA ILE A 257 -11.87 1.38 8.98
C ILE A 257 -13.07 1.87 8.16
N ASN A 258 -12.87 2.23 6.89
CA ASN A 258 -13.97 2.67 6.03
C ASN A 258 -15.07 1.62 5.88
N LYS A 259 -14.74 0.32 5.89
CA LYS A 259 -15.76 -0.75 5.87
C LYS A 259 -16.55 -0.83 7.16
N ILE A 260 -15.92 -0.60 8.30
CA ILE A 260 -16.60 -0.53 9.60
C ILE A 260 -17.51 0.71 9.63
N GLU A 261 -17.00 1.89 9.26
CA GLU A 261 -17.77 3.13 9.20
C GLU A 261 -19.00 3.00 8.29
N SER A 262 -18.82 2.47 7.08
CA SER A 262 -19.93 2.26 6.15
C SER A 262 -20.98 1.29 6.67
N SER A 263 -20.63 0.34 7.51
CA SER A 263 -21.57 -0.57 8.15
C SER A 263 -22.34 0.09 9.30
N VAL A 264 -21.69 0.98 10.06
CA VAL A 264 -22.31 1.77 11.12
C VAL A 264 -23.28 2.82 10.53
N ASP A 265 -22.89 3.50 9.46
CA ASP A 265 -23.74 4.47 8.75
C ASP A 265 -25.00 3.80 8.15
N ALA A 266 -24.91 2.54 7.74
CA ALA A 266 -26.04 1.77 7.25
C ALA A 266 -27.04 1.37 8.36
N LEU A 267 -26.59 1.30 9.63
CA LEU A 267 -27.40 0.91 10.78
C LEU A 267 -28.12 2.09 11.45
N ASP A 268 -27.56 3.30 11.36
CA ASP A 268 -28.16 4.48 11.98
C ASP A 268 -27.96 5.74 11.07
N PRO A 269 -28.93 6.00 10.15
CA PRO A 269 -28.84 7.16 9.27
C PRO A 269 -28.82 8.51 10.02
N ASN A 270 -29.22 8.53 11.29
CA ASN A 270 -29.22 9.74 12.12
C ASN A 270 -27.90 9.98 12.85
N LYS A 271 -27.01 8.99 12.92
CA LYS A 271 -25.65 9.10 13.51
C LYS A 271 -24.59 9.61 12.54
N LYS A 272 -24.93 10.43 11.56
CA LYS A 272 -23.97 11.05 10.62
C LYS A 272 -22.84 11.90 11.27
N ASN A 273 -22.80 12.03 12.58
CA ASN A 273 -21.88 12.92 13.29
C ASN A 273 -20.61 12.27 13.84
N TYR A 274 -20.41 10.96 13.66
CA TYR A 274 -19.11 10.34 13.98
C TYR A 274 -18.23 10.19 12.73
N ARG A 275 -18.16 11.22 11.89
CA ARG A 275 -17.03 11.35 10.96
C ARG A 275 -15.79 11.55 11.83
N ILE A 276 -14.96 10.54 11.94
CA ILE A 276 -13.57 10.71 12.39
C ILE A 276 -13.03 11.83 11.50
N TYR A 277 -12.71 12.92 12.11
CA TYR A 277 -12.17 14.14 11.52
C TYR A 277 -11.07 13.74 10.52
N ASN A 278 -11.33 13.97 9.23
CA ASN A 278 -10.33 13.79 8.19
C ASN A 278 -9.59 15.14 8.09
N PRO A 279 -8.37 15.28 8.63
CA PRO A 279 -7.64 16.54 8.60
C PRO A 279 -6.87 16.76 7.31
N TYR A 280 -7.29 16.16 6.15
CA TYR A 280 -6.73 16.50 4.82
C TYR A 280 -7.70 16.06 3.70
#